data_3a45c09eeaef36b7e18d0b1b7bea5cd6
#
_entry.id   3a45c09eeaef36b7e18d0b1b7bea5cd6
#
_cell.length_a   1.000
_cell.length_b   1.000
_cell.length_c   1.000
_cell.angle_alpha   90.00
_cell.angle_beta   90.00
_cell.angle_gamma   90.00
#
_symmetry.space_group_name_H-M   'P 1'
#
loop_
_entity.id
_entity.type
_entity.pdbx_description
1 polymer ?
#
loop_
_entity_poly.entity_id
_entity_poly.type
_entity_poly.pdbx_seq_one_letter_code
_entity_poly.pdbx_strand_id
1 'polypeptide(L)'
;MEHMTIDELLQRWSDGSLTSDQLRTLSEKLAERENQDALIESWLIECSLPDCLPAPSVTDPHQPVPIHINKQSASLEEKHGTKWLSFRPITAAAAGIVFGMLSAALVFGYSTPRILQQVLTLANPGFEEAIAPMPDGIPLHFGVWSGDYSETVGEQQGITPHEGKRMFRFHRSDSRDGFPSRAYHGNMYQFIDIRPWHEAIATGTAVVDWSAWFNCIREQVATPSQFEASMWAFDGEPSFVRKNWEKNLHQELGYSTWRVVADDDPKTWQRVTGSLIVPPETSFLVVELKAIAGDETPLDGVVTFAGHYADDVQMVLRTNAREVQRAKP
;
A
#
# COMPACT_ATOMS: atom_id res chain seq x y z
N MET A 1 32.11 -18.65 -23.04
CA MET A 1 31.27 -17.99 -22.03
C MET A 1 29.93 -18.69 -22.08
N GLU A 2 29.54 -19.40 -21.01
CA GLU A 2 28.23 -20.03 -20.91
C GLU A 2 27.12 -18.97 -20.99
N HIS A 3 26.19 -19.17 -21.89
CA HIS A 3 25.00 -18.32 -22.01
C HIS A 3 24.04 -18.62 -20.84
N MET A 4 24.28 -17.97 -19.68
CA MET A 4 23.36 -18.07 -18.56
C MET A 4 22.05 -17.34 -18.89
N THR A 5 20.95 -17.97 -18.54
CA THR A 5 19.62 -17.37 -18.63
C THR A 5 19.43 -16.29 -17.55
N ILE A 6 18.43 -15.44 -17.69
CA ILE A 6 18.16 -14.42 -16.69
C ILE A 6 17.72 -15.05 -15.35
N ASP A 7 16.96 -16.13 -15.41
CA ASP A 7 16.49 -16.85 -14.22
C ASP A 7 17.65 -17.46 -13.42
N GLU A 8 18.67 -18.01 -14.08
CA GLU A 8 19.87 -18.52 -13.42
C GLU A 8 20.68 -17.39 -12.77
N LEU A 9 20.73 -16.22 -13.38
CA LEU A 9 21.39 -15.05 -12.80
C LEU A 9 20.62 -14.49 -11.59
N LEU A 10 19.29 -14.45 -11.66
CA LEU A 10 18.43 -14.02 -10.55
C LEU A 10 18.51 -15.01 -9.38
N GLN A 11 18.51 -16.32 -9.64
CA GLN A 11 18.68 -17.34 -8.60
C GLN A 11 20.02 -17.16 -7.87
N ARG A 12 21.12 -16.99 -8.61
CA ARG A 12 22.44 -16.76 -8.01
C ARG A 12 22.56 -15.43 -7.29
N TRP A 13 21.80 -14.43 -7.71
CA TRP A 13 21.72 -13.16 -7.02
C TRP A 13 21.02 -13.33 -5.66
N SER A 14 19.91 -14.03 -5.62
CA SER A 14 19.19 -14.40 -4.39
C SER A 14 20.06 -15.18 -3.42
N ASP A 15 20.88 -16.12 -3.94
CA ASP A 15 21.80 -16.94 -3.16
C ASP A 15 23.09 -16.21 -2.75
N GLY A 16 23.27 -14.95 -3.17
CA GLY A 16 24.47 -14.16 -2.90
C GLY A 16 25.74 -14.69 -3.55
N SER A 17 25.62 -15.53 -4.61
CA SER A 17 26.74 -16.27 -5.25
C SER A 17 27.17 -15.68 -6.60
N LEU A 18 26.70 -14.47 -6.97
CA LEU A 18 27.08 -13.78 -8.20
C LEU A 18 28.51 -13.26 -8.17
N THR A 19 29.25 -13.50 -9.25
CA THR A 19 30.54 -12.86 -9.49
C THR A 19 30.34 -11.46 -10.09
N SER A 20 31.39 -10.61 -10.02
CA SER A 20 31.34 -9.24 -10.56
C SER A 20 31.00 -9.18 -12.06
N ASP A 21 31.47 -10.16 -12.87
CA ASP A 21 31.16 -10.24 -14.30
C ASP A 21 29.71 -10.68 -14.55
N GLN A 22 29.19 -11.56 -13.72
CA GLN A 22 27.79 -11.99 -13.77
C GLN A 22 26.83 -10.87 -13.33
N LEU A 23 27.24 -10.05 -12.35
CA LEU A 23 26.48 -8.85 -11.92
C LEU A 23 26.35 -7.85 -13.08
N ARG A 24 27.43 -7.63 -13.83
CA ARG A 24 27.40 -6.77 -15.02
C ARG A 24 26.46 -7.35 -16.09
N THR A 25 26.56 -8.64 -16.37
CA THR A 25 25.68 -9.32 -17.34
C THR A 25 24.23 -9.25 -16.93
N LEU A 26 23.91 -9.41 -15.63
CA LEU A 26 22.57 -9.25 -15.09
C LEU A 26 22.06 -7.81 -15.29
N SER A 27 22.88 -6.80 -14.99
CA SER A 27 22.49 -5.39 -15.15
C SER A 27 22.23 -5.03 -16.64
N GLU A 28 23.04 -5.58 -17.55
CA GLU A 28 22.82 -5.40 -19.00
C GLU A 28 21.52 -6.05 -19.48
N LYS A 29 21.22 -7.26 -19.01
CA LYS A 29 19.96 -7.96 -19.32
C LYS A 29 18.72 -7.28 -18.71
N LEU A 30 18.82 -6.74 -17.52
CA LEU A 30 17.73 -5.97 -16.87
C LEU A 30 17.49 -4.59 -17.48
N ALA A 31 18.36 -4.10 -18.38
CA ALA A 31 18.09 -2.92 -19.16
C ALA A 31 17.03 -3.15 -20.26
N GLU A 32 16.73 -4.39 -20.60
CA GLU A 32 15.67 -4.77 -21.53
C GLU A 32 14.33 -4.86 -20.81
N ARG A 33 13.30 -4.20 -21.33
CA ARG A 33 11.98 -4.09 -20.71
C ARG A 33 11.31 -5.45 -20.44
N GLU A 34 11.47 -6.38 -21.37
CA GLU A 34 10.93 -7.75 -21.28
C GLU A 34 11.48 -8.52 -20.06
N ASN A 35 12.74 -8.28 -19.71
CA ASN A 35 13.41 -8.90 -18.57
C ASN A 35 13.04 -8.22 -17.24
N GLN A 36 12.62 -6.95 -17.25
CA GLN A 36 12.11 -6.25 -16.07
C GLN A 36 10.76 -6.82 -15.65
N ASP A 37 9.89 -7.13 -16.59
CA ASP A 37 8.58 -7.72 -16.33
C ASP A 37 8.73 -9.11 -15.69
N ALA A 38 9.68 -9.93 -16.18
CA ALA A 38 10.00 -11.23 -15.59
C ALA A 38 10.55 -11.13 -14.15
N LEU A 39 11.36 -10.11 -13.85
CA LEU A 39 11.84 -9.86 -12.50
C LEU A 39 10.70 -9.49 -11.54
N ILE A 40 9.77 -8.65 -11.99
CA ILE A 40 8.62 -8.23 -11.21
C ILE A 40 7.70 -9.42 -10.92
N GLU A 41 7.43 -10.30 -11.90
CA GLU A 41 6.66 -11.52 -11.68
C GLU A 41 7.32 -12.46 -10.68
N SER A 42 8.63 -12.71 -10.80
CA SER A 42 9.38 -13.56 -9.88
C SER A 42 9.33 -13.02 -8.44
N TRP A 43 9.49 -11.71 -8.29
CA TRP A 43 9.47 -11.05 -6.98
C TRP A 43 8.08 -11.03 -6.34
N LEU A 44 7.02 -10.87 -7.14
CA LEU A 44 5.63 -10.95 -6.68
C LEU A 44 5.30 -12.37 -6.18
N ILE A 45 5.83 -13.41 -6.81
CA ILE A 45 5.65 -14.81 -6.37
C ILE A 45 6.35 -15.03 -5.03
N GLU A 46 7.59 -14.57 -4.85
CA GLU A 46 8.32 -14.69 -3.57
C GLU A 46 7.65 -13.89 -2.44
N CYS A 47 7.15 -12.69 -2.72
CA CYS A 47 6.43 -11.90 -1.72
C CYS A 47 5.03 -12.45 -1.38
N SER A 48 4.47 -13.31 -2.22
CA SER A 48 3.15 -13.93 -2.00
C SER A 48 3.20 -15.24 -1.19
N LEU A 49 4.38 -15.68 -0.74
CA LEU A 49 4.60 -16.91 0.05
C LEU A 49 5.07 -16.61 1.50
N PRO A 50 4.32 -15.86 2.33
CA PRO A 50 4.73 -15.64 3.74
C PRO A 50 4.48 -16.83 4.65
N ASP A 51 3.77 -17.88 4.22
CA ASP A 51 3.26 -18.94 5.11
C ASP A 51 4.04 -20.28 5.07
N CYS A 52 5.17 -20.34 4.36
CA CYS A 52 5.96 -21.57 4.28
C CYS A 52 7.21 -21.61 5.18
N LEU A 53 7.38 -20.66 6.10
CA LEU A 53 8.44 -20.76 7.09
C LEU A 53 7.95 -21.60 8.28
N PRO A 54 8.64 -22.72 8.64
CA PRO A 54 8.32 -23.45 9.84
C PRO A 54 8.52 -22.53 11.06
N ALA A 55 7.51 -22.47 11.92
CA ALA A 55 7.58 -21.71 13.17
C ALA A 55 8.87 -22.10 13.93
N PRO A 56 9.64 -21.14 14.47
CA PRO A 56 10.80 -21.47 15.26
C PRO A 56 10.36 -22.30 16.46
N SER A 57 10.89 -23.53 16.54
CA SER A 57 10.67 -24.41 17.68
C SER A 57 11.21 -23.71 18.92
N VAL A 58 10.30 -23.34 19.83
CA VAL A 58 10.65 -22.84 21.14
C VAL A 58 11.31 -24.00 21.89
N THR A 59 12.63 -24.05 21.89
CA THR A 59 13.41 -24.92 22.77
C THR A 59 13.39 -24.33 24.17
N ASP A 60 12.89 -25.13 25.09
CA ASP A 60 12.81 -24.88 26.52
C ASP A 60 14.17 -24.44 27.09
N PRO A 61 14.29 -23.30 27.82
CA PRO A 61 15.56 -22.75 28.27
C PRO A 61 16.16 -23.45 29.52
N HIS A 62 15.67 -24.64 29.93
CA HIS A 62 16.07 -25.27 31.19
C HIS A 62 16.82 -26.59 31.10
N GLN A 63 17.42 -26.95 29.97
CA GLN A 63 18.36 -28.09 29.98
C GLN A 63 19.80 -27.61 30.05
N PRO A 64 20.55 -27.93 31.15
CA PRO A 64 21.97 -27.61 31.22
C PRO A 64 22.76 -28.61 30.35
N VAL A 65 23.51 -28.07 29.39
CA VAL A 65 24.42 -28.81 28.55
C VAL A 65 25.66 -29.19 29.38
N PRO A 66 26.02 -30.48 29.51
CA PRO A 66 27.22 -30.87 30.23
C PRO A 66 28.47 -30.52 29.41
N ILE A 67 29.28 -29.63 29.93
CA ILE A 67 30.59 -29.29 29.36
C ILE A 67 31.62 -30.32 29.84
N HIS A 68 32.03 -31.22 28.96
CA HIS A 68 33.18 -32.09 29.21
C HIS A 68 34.49 -31.29 29.04
N ILE A 69 35.10 -30.93 30.18
CA ILE A 69 36.43 -30.38 30.19
C ILE A 69 37.46 -31.53 30.24
N ASN A 70 38.10 -31.78 29.12
CA ASN A 70 39.20 -32.71 29.03
C ASN A 70 40.48 -32.07 29.55
N LYS A 71 40.87 -32.43 30.80
CA LYS A 71 42.16 -32.03 31.39
C LYS A 71 43.27 -32.92 30.86
N GLN A 72 43.98 -32.48 29.85
CA GLN A 72 45.34 -33.02 29.55
C GLN A 72 46.37 -32.13 30.21
N SER A 73 46.97 -32.67 31.25
CA SER A 73 48.14 -32.11 31.90
C SER A 73 49.37 -32.31 31.02
N ALA A 74 49.97 -31.23 30.58
CA ALA A 74 51.33 -31.27 30.05
C ALA A 74 52.16 -30.26 30.85
N SER A 75 53.05 -30.81 31.64
CA SER A 75 54.14 -30.10 32.30
C SER A 75 55.17 -29.68 31.27
N LEU A 76 55.51 -28.40 31.20
CA LEU A 76 56.72 -27.95 30.52
C LEU A 76 57.25 -26.63 31.15
N GLU A 77 58.37 -26.79 31.72
CA GLU A 77 59.54 -25.88 31.90
C GLU A 77 59.30 -24.37 31.83
N GLU A 78 59.64 -23.78 32.95
CA GLU A 78 59.84 -22.39 33.25
C GLU A 78 61.00 -21.80 32.43
N LYS A 79 60.72 -20.96 31.43
CA LYS A 79 61.72 -20.02 30.86
C LYS A 79 61.21 -18.59 31.07
N HIS A 80 61.94 -17.89 31.95
CA HIS A 80 61.82 -16.46 32.13
C HIS A 80 62.06 -15.74 30.79
N GLY A 81 61.03 -15.25 30.16
CA GLY A 81 61.04 -14.37 29.01
C GLY A 81 60.03 -13.26 29.20
N THR A 82 60.52 -12.03 29.23
CA THR A 82 59.80 -10.76 29.39
C THR A 82 58.46 -10.70 28.64
N LYS A 83 57.38 -10.89 29.36
CA LYS A 83 56.00 -10.76 28.85
C LYS A 83 55.58 -9.29 28.77
N TRP A 84 55.98 -8.59 27.71
CA TRP A 84 55.56 -7.19 27.51
C TRP A 84 54.84 -6.93 26.19
N LEU A 85 54.21 -7.92 25.56
CA LEU A 85 53.62 -7.72 24.23
C LEU A 85 52.36 -8.52 23.91
N SER A 86 51.52 -8.94 24.88
CA SER A 86 50.37 -9.78 24.55
C SER A 86 48.98 -9.07 24.56
N PHE A 87 48.90 -7.79 24.94
CA PHE A 87 47.64 -7.08 24.98
C PHE A 87 47.26 -6.27 23.72
N ARG A 88 48.24 -6.05 22.83
CA ARG A 88 47.98 -5.23 21.62
C ARG A 88 47.01 -5.79 20.60
N PRO A 89 46.93 -7.10 20.30
CA PRO A 89 46.00 -7.57 19.28
C PRO A 89 44.52 -7.53 19.74
N ILE A 90 44.23 -7.73 21.03
CA ILE A 90 42.87 -7.73 21.55
C ILE A 90 42.29 -6.30 21.58
N THR A 91 43.11 -5.31 21.97
CA THR A 91 42.68 -3.90 21.94
C THR A 91 42.49 -3.38 20.51
N ALA A 92 43.32 -3.82 19.56
CA ALA A 92 43.13 -3.47 18.15
C ALA A 92 41.86 -4.09 17.55
N ALA A 93 41.55 -5.35 17.89
CA ALA A 93 40.34 -6.01 17.46
C ALA A 93 39.11 -5.34 18.08
N ALA A 94 39.13 -5.01 19.37
CA ALA A 94 38.01 -4.32 20.04
C ALA A 94 37.77 -2.91 19.43
N ALA A 95 38.86 -2.16 19.18
CA ALA A 95 38.75 -0.86 18.52
C ALA A 95 38.19 -0.97 17.08
N GLY A 96 38.62 -2.00 16.33
CA GLY A 96 38.08 -2.27 14.98
C GLY A 96 36.57 -2.58 15.00
N ILE A 97 36.10 -3.37 15.95
CA ILE A 97 34.67 -3.69 16.10
C ILE A 97 33.88 -2.43 16.47
N VAL A 98 34.35 -1.62 17.41
CA VAL A 98 33.67 -0.38 17.81
C VAL A 98 33.63 0.61 16.63
N PHE A 99 34.73 0.77 15.91
CA PHE A 99 34.77 1.65 14.73
C PHE A 99 33.88 1.13 13.60
N GLY A 100 33.84 -0.18 13.36
CA GLY A 100 32.99 -0.83 12.41
C GLY A 100 31.51 -0.63 12.75
N MET A 101 31.10 -0.83 14.01
CA MET A 101 29.73 -0.59 14.46
C MET A 101 29.36 0.91 14.39
N LEU A 102 30.25 1.81 14.75
CA LEU A 102 30.00 3.26 14.65
C LEU A 102 29.84 3.69 13.18
N SER A 103 30.72 3.20 12.30
CA SER A 103 30.61 3.46 10.87
C SER A 103 29.36 2.89 10.25
N ALA A 104 29.00 1.66 10.61
CA ALA A 104 27.72 1.04 10.20
C ALA A 104 26.52 1.85 10.71
N ALA A 105 26.51 2.24 12.00
CA ALA A 105 25.44 3.04 12.57
C ALA A 105 25.31 4.42 11.88
N LEU A 106 26.42 5.06 11.53
CA LEU A 106 26.44 6.31 10.78
C LEU A 106 25.91 6.11 9.36
N VAL A 107 26.36 5.08 8.65
CA VAL A 107 25.89 4.77 7.29
C VAL A 107 24.42 4.41 7.30
N PHE A 108 23.99 3.52 8.17
CA PHE A 108 22.56 3.15 8.29
C PHE A 108 21.70 4.32 8.75
N GLY A 109 22.13 5.08 9.76
CA GLY A 109 21.40 6.27 10.22
C GLY A 109 21.31 7.36 9.17
N TYR A 110 22.31 7.48 8.29
CA TYR A 110 22.31 8.44 7.19
C TYR A 110 21.55 7.93 5.95
N SER A 111 21.55 6.62 5.71
CA SER A 111 20.92 6.01 4.52
C SER A 111 19.45 5.69 4.71
N THR A 112 18.96 5.58 5.95
CA THR A 112 17.54 5.26 6.20
C THR A 112 16.67 6.44 5.74
N PRO A 113 15.75 6.24 4.78
CA PRO A 113 14.83 7.29 4.36
C PRO A 113 13.92 7.65 5.55
N ARG A 114 13.78 8.93 5.83
CA ARG A 114 12.80 9.43 6.79
C ARG A 114 11.50 9.65 6.05
N ILE A 115 10.56 8.75 6.21
CA ILE A 115 9.23 8.86 5.63
C ILE A 115 8.41 9.79 6.54
N LEU A 116 7.88 10.85 5.95
CA LEU A 116 6.86 11.70 6.56
C LEU A 116 5.50 11.13 6.15
N GLN A 117 4.64 10.95 7.13
CA GLN A 117 3.26 10.54 6.91
C GLN A 117 2.34 11.68 7.32
N GLN A 118 1.40 12.02 6.45
CA GLN A 118 0.40 13.05 6.69
C GLN A 118 -0.96 12.49 6.32
N VAL A 119 -1.90 12.57 7.24
CA VAL A 119 -3.30 12.20 6.96
C VAL A 119 -3.88 13.26 6.04
N LEU A 120 -4.36 12.85 4.88
CA LEU A 120 -5.11 13.72 3.99
C LEU A 120 -6.54 13.87 4.53
N THR A 121 -6.97 15.11 4.66
CA THR A 121 -8.29 15.41 5.21
C THR A 121 -9.37 15.12 4.17
N LEU A 122 -10.12 14.06 4.40
CA LEU A 122 -11.39 13.81 3.75
C LEU A 122 -12.51 14.51 4.52
N ALA A 123 -13.51 15.03 3.84
CA ALA A 123 -14.71 15.46 4.51
C ALA A 123 -15.55 14.25 4.89
N ASN A 124 -16.00 14.21 6.14
CA ASN A 124 -16.86 13.15 6.67
C ASN A 124 -16.41 11.72 6.28
N PRO A 125 -15.18 11.30 6.60
CA PRO A 125 -14.61 10.04 6.12
C PRO A 125 -15.27 8.80 6.71
N GLY A 126 -15.82 8.90 7.92
CA GLY A 126 -16.60 7.86 8.61
C GLY A 126 -18.11 8.11 8.53
N PHE A 127 -18.57 9.02 7.67
CA PHE A 127 -19.99 9.34 7.46
C PHE A 127 -20.79 9.69 8.73
N GLU A 128 -20.10 10.14 9.78
CA GLU A 128 -20.70 10.47 11.09
C GLU A 128 -21.59 11.71 11.06
N GLU A 129 -21.33 12.63 10.15
CA GLU A 129 -22.22 13.76 9.92
C GLU A 129 -23.50 13.25 9.25
N ALA A 130 -24.66 13.63 9.81
CA ALA A 130 -25.97 13.24 9.29
C ALA A 130 -26.34 13.97 7.98
N ILE A 131 -25.34 14.36 7.19
CA ILE A 131 -25.50 15.04 5.91
C ILE A 131 -25.50 13.96 4.82
N ALA A 132 -26.63 13.80 4.15
CA ALA A 132 -26.69 12.90 3.01
C ALA A 132 -25.76 13.41 1.90
N PRO A 133 -25.02 12.53 1.25
CA PRO A 133 -24.24 12.89 0.07
C PRO A 133 -25.15 13.46 -1.04
N MET A 134 -24.62 14.33 -1.86
CA MET A 134 -25.37 14.95 -2.93
C MET A 134 -25.55 13.97 -4.10
N PRO A 135 -26.78 13.72 -4.58
CA PRO A 135 -27.00 12.80 -5.70
C PRO A 135 -26.81 13.51 -7.05
N ASP A 136 -25.73 14.29 -7.18
CA ASP A 136 -25.46 15.15 -8.33
C ASP A 136 -24.31 14.59 -9.21
N GLY A 137 -24.04 13.27 -9.15
CA GLY A 137 -22.95 12.64 -9.88
C GLY A 137 -21.59 13.12 -9.39
N ILE A 138 -20.72 13.51 -10.30
CA ILE A 138 -19.36 14.00 -9.96
C ILE A 138 -19.43 15.29 -9.14
N PRO A 139 -18.67 15.42 -8.04
CA PRO A 139 -18.71 16.58 -7.15
C PRO A 139 -18.46 17.92 -7.88
N LEU A 140 -19.11 18.99 -7.39
CA LEU A 140 -18.86 20.36 -7.86
C LEU A 140 -17.66 21.00 -7.16
N HIS A 141 -17.40 20.61 -5.93
CA HIS A 141 -16.44 21.27 -5.04
C HIS A 141 -15.61 20.25 -4.26
N PHE A 142 -14.46 20.69 -3.77
CA PHE A 142 -13.68 19.92 -2.82
C PHE A 142 -14.44 19.68 -1.51
N GLY A 143 -14.15 18.59 -0.84
CA GLY A 143 -14.64 18.33 0.50
C GLY A 143 -16.14 18.03 0.59
N VAL A 144 -16.76 17.52 -0.48
CA VAL A 144 -18.14 17.05 -0.48
C VAL A 144 -18.22 15.67 -1.12
N TRP A 145 -19.00 14.78 -0.52
CA TRP A 145 -19.38 13.53 -1.13
C TRP A 145 -20.54 13.76 -2.09
N SER A 146 -20.40 13.28 -3.31
CA SER A 146 -21.42 13.36 -4.35
C SER A 146 -21.32 12.16 -5.26
N GLY A 147 -22.44 11.71 -5.80
CA GLY A 147 -22.48 10.52 -6.67
C GLY A 147 -23.89 10.14 -7.04
N ASP A 148 -24.14 8.86 -7.00
CA ASP A 148 -25.48 8.28 -7.17
C ASP A 148 -26.33 8.43 -5.90
N TYR A 149 -27.62 8.09 -5.98
CA TYR A 149 -28.50 8.19 -4.81
C TYR A 149 -28.03 7.29 -3.68
N SER A 150 -27.84 7.91 -2.53
CA SER A 150 -27.25 7.31 -1.33
C SER A 150 -27.72 8.05 -0.07
N GLU A 151 -27.43 7.49 1.08
CA GLU A 151 -27.74 8.10 2.38
C GLU A 151 -26.70 7.76 3.43
N THR A 152 -26.70 8.50 4.53
CA THR A 152 -25.95 8.19 5.73
C THR A 152 -26.89 7.64 6.78
N VAL A 153 -26.62 6.43 7.27
CA VAL A 153 -27.51 5.66 8.14
C VAL A 153 -26.81 5.18 9.40
N GLY A 154 -27.58 4.89 10.46
CA GLY A 154 -27.10 4.13 11.61
C GLY A 154 -27.18 2.62 11.35
N GLU A 155 -27.09 1.84 12.43
CA GLU A 155 -27.29 0.40 12.38
C GLU A 155 -28.63 0.03 11.72
N GLN A 156 -28.57 -0.83 10.71
CA GLN A 156 -29.76 -1.36 10.04
C GLN A 156 -29.48 -2.70 9.33
N GLN A 157 -30.50 -3.48 9.11
CA GLN A 157 -30.45 -4.78 8.40
C GLN A 157 -29.43 -5.76 9.03
N GLY A 158 -29.14 -5.62 10.33
CA GLY A 158 -28.18 -6.47 11.05
C GLY A 158 -26.73 -6.06 10.84
N ILE A 159 -26.48 -4.95 10.16
CA ILE A 159 -25.13 -4.35 9.96
C ILE A 159 -25.01 -3.15 10.89
N THR A 160 -23.96 -3.17 11.72
CA THR A 160 -23.54 -2.04 12.55
C THR A 160 -22.44 -1.28 11.84
N PRO A 161 -22.34 0.06 11.99
CA PRO A 161 -21.21 0.83 11.46
C PRO A 161 -19.87 0.20 11.84
N HIS A 162 -18.88 0.29 10.94
CA HIS A 162 -17.52 -0.18 11.20
C HIS A 162 -16.87 0.65 12.30
N GLU A 163 -17.03 1.96 12.23
CA GLU A 163 -16.57 2.90 13.22
C GLU A 163 -17.70 3.89 13.55
N GLY A 164 -17.72 4.42 14.77
CA GLY A 164 -18.66 5.45 15.18
C GLY A 164 -20.12 4.99 15.29
N LYS A 165 -21.04 5.77 14.73
CA LYS A 165 -22.49 5.56 14.86
C LYS A 165 -23.23 5.50 13.53
N ARG A 166 -22.58 5.88 12.46
CA ARG A 166 -23.18 6.01 11.14
C ARG A 166 -22.27 5.39 10.08
N MET A 167 -22.86 5.01 8.97
CA MET A 167 -22.20 4.46 7.79
C MET A 167 -22.87 4.97 6.54
N PHE A 168 -22.20 4.90 5.42
CA PHE A 168 -22.75 5.21 4.10
C PHE A 168 -23.52 4.02 3.55
N ARG A 169 -24.67 4.28 2.88
CA ARG A 169 -25.48 3.28 2.19
C ARG A 169 -25.69 3.67 0.74
N PHE A 170 -25.32 2.77 -0.17
CA PHE A 170 -25.70 2.86 -1.58
C PHE A 170 -27.17 2.57 -1.75
N HIS A 171 -27.85 3.36 -2.56
CA HIS A 171 -29.30 3.19 -2.84
C HIS A 171 -29.56 2.75 -4.25
N ARG A 172 -29.15 3.56 -5.24
CA ARG A 172 -29.44 3.34 -6.65
C ARG A 172 -28.27 3.78 -7.50
N SER A 173 -28.18 3.18 -8.71
CA SER A 173 -27.14 3.45 -9.71
C SER A 173 -27.48 4.63 -10.63
N ASP A 174 -28.20 5.65 -10.15
CA ASP A 174 -28.50 6.88 -10.89
C ASP A 174 -28.22 8.11 -10.05
N SER A 175 -28.05 9.22 -10.71
CA SER A 175 -27.87 10.53 -10.09
C SER A 175 -28.83 11.55 -10.69
N ARG A 176 -28.97 12.70 -10.02
CA ARG A 176 -29.82 13.81 -10.45
C ARG A 176 -29.34 14.43 -11.76
N ASP A 177 -28.04 14.41 -12.01
CA ASP A 177 -27.42 14.96 -13.21
C ASP A 177 -27.74 14.18 -14.49
N GLY A 178 -28.38 13.02 -14.37
CA GLY A 178 -28.63 12.13 -15.50
C GLY A 178 -27.36 11.58 -16.13
N PHE A 179 -26.22 11.64 -15.42
CA PHE A 179 -25.03 10.91 -15.82
C PHE A 179 -25.41 9.44 -15.88
N PRO A 180 -25.28 8.79 -17.04
CA PRO A 180 -25.53 7.38 -17.13
C PRO A 180 -24.44 6.66 -16.35
N SER A 181 -24.62 6.48 -15.05
CA SER A 181 -23.92 5.38 -14.42
C SER A 181 -24.35 4.16 -15.21
N ARG A 182 -23.42 3.40 -15.71
CA ARG A 182 -23.75 2.13 -16.33
C ARG A 182 -24.57 1.38 -15.31
N ALA A 183 -25.76 0.94 -15.70
CA ALA A 183 -26.86 0.59 -14.83
C ALA A 183 -26.58 -0.48 -13.73
N TYR A 184 -25.39 -1.03 -13.63
CA TYR A 184 -25.02 -2.12 -12.72
C TYR A 184 -24.14 -1.72 -11.51
N HIS A 185 -23.78 -0.45 -11.37
CA HIS A 185 -22.97 0.02 -10.21
C HIS A 185 -23.46 1.37 -9.68
N GLY A 186 -23.38 1.55 -8.37
CA GLY A 186 -23.57 2.83 -7.69
C GLY A 186 -22.22 3.41 -7.29
N ASN A 187 -22.02 4.69 -7.58
CA ASN A 187 -20.76 5.39 -7.37
C ASN A 187 -20.92 6.53 -6.36
N MET A 188 -19.85 6.79 -5.64
CA MET A 188 -19.71 7.93 -4.74
C MET A 188 -18.30 8.49 -4.87
N TYR A 189 -18.18 9.81 -5.02
CA TYR A 189 -16.93 10.51 -5.27
C TYR A 189 -16.67 11.62 -4.26
N GLN A 190 -15.39 11.88 -3.99
CA GLN A 190 -14.96 13.12 -3.35
C GLN A 190 -13.70 13.65 -4.02
N PHE A 191 -13.67 14.96 -4.27
CA PHE A 191 -12.47 15.67 -4.72
C PHE A 191 -11.64 16.12 -3.52
N ILE A 192 -10.33 15.92 -3.60
CA ILE A 192 -9.37 16.21 -2.54
C ILE A 192 -8.31 17.15 -3.08
N ASP A 193 -8.24 18.37 -2.54
CA ASP A 193 -7.21 19.35 -2.89
C ASP A 193 -5.88 18.95 -2.27
N ILE A 194 -4.87 18.66 -3.11
CA ILE A 194 -3.52 18.32 -2.66
C ILE A 194 -2.47 19.39 -2.98
N ARG A 195 -2.89 20.54 -3.50
CA ARG A 195 -2.01 21.70 -3.73
C ARG A 195 -1.27 22.18 -2.48
N PRO A 196 -1.85 22.09 -1.25
CA PRO A 196 -1.11 22.40 -0.03
C PRO A 196 0.15 21.54 0.19
N TRP A 197 0.26 20.39 -0.45
CA TRP A 197 1.41 19.48 -0.37
C TRP A 197 2.26 19.48 -1.64
N HIS A 198 2.07 20.43 -2.54
CA HIS A 198 2.74 20.49 -3.83
C HIS A 198 4.28 20.38 -3.72
N GLU A 199 4.93 21.07 -2.75
CA GLU A 199 6.38 20.96 -2.55
C GLU A 199 6.83 19.52 -2.26
N ALA A 200 6.04 18.78 -1.49
CA ALA A 200 6.35 17.40 -1.15
C ALA A 200 6.09 16.45 -2.33
N ILE A 201 5.06 16.72 -3.14
CA ILE A 201 4.67 15.93 -4.31
C ILE A 201 5.63 16.17 -5.47
N ALA A 202 6.10 17.41 -5.66
CA ALA A 202 7.04 17.79 -6.71
C ALA A 202 8.37 16.99 -6.69
N THR A 203 8.67 16.31 -5.58
CA THR A 203 9.83 15.40 -5.50
C THR A 203 9.67 14.14 -6.36
N GLY A 204 8.46 13.81 -6.81
CA GLY A 204 8.15 12.61 -7.59
C GLY A 204 8.16 11.29 -6.81
N THR A 205 8.30 11.36 -5.46
CA THR A 205 8.36 10.18 -4.57
C THR A 205 7.17 10.09 -3.62
N ALA A 206 6.20 10.97 -3.78
CA ALA A 206 4.99 10.98 -2.98
C ALA A 206 4.10 9.79 -3.31
N VAL A 207 3.60 9.13 -2.27
CA VAL A 207 2.65 8.02 -2.39
C VAL A 207 1.46 8.31 -1.50
N VAL A 208 0.26 8.14 -2.02
CA VAL A 208 -0.97 8.14 -1.22
C VAL A 208 -1.42 6.71 -1.02
N ASP A 209 -1.43 6.27 0.24
CA ASP A 209 -2.11 5.05 0.65
C ASP A 209 -3.54 5.38 1.03
N TRP A 210 -4.46 4.52 0.63
CA TRP A 210 -5.87 4.69 0.92
C TRP A 210 -6.53 3.39 1.31
N SER A 211 -7.63 3.48 2.07
CA SER A 211 -8.47 2.34 2.41
C SER A 211 -9.91 2.75 2.60
N ALA A 212 -10.82 1.81 2.40
CA ALA A 212 -12.24 1.93 2.73
C ALA A 212 -12.75 0.56 3.20
N TRP A 213 -13.78 0.57 4.04
CA TRP A 213 -14.43 -0.65 4.50
C TRP A 213 -15.80 -0.78 3.86
N PHE A 214 -16.15 -2.02 3.49
CA PHE A 214 -17.41 -2.34 2.82
C PHE A 214 -18.10 -3.51 3.50
N ASN A 215 -19.43 -3.51 3.46
CA ASN A 215 -20.27 -4.59 3.95
C ASN A 215 -21.57 -4.67 3.14
N CYS A 216 -22.21 -5.83 3.10
CA CYS A 216 -23.54 -5.98 2.53
C CYS A 216 -24.38 -7.00 3.29
N ILE A 217 -25.69 -6.94 3.08
CA ILE A 217 -26.57 -8.02 3.47
C ILE A 217 -26.31 -9.25 2.58
N ARG A 218 -26.67 -10.42 3.09
CA ARG A 218 -26.64 -11.63 2.26
C ARG A 218 -27.63 -11.49 1.11
N GLU A 219 -27.12 -11.57 -0.10
CA GLU A 219 -27.93 -11.59 -1.32
C GLU A 219 -28.20 -13.04 -1.77
N GLN A 220 -29.41 -13.30 -2.25
CA GLN A 220 -29.78 -14.60 -2.83
C GLN A 220 -29.64 -14.53 -4.36
N VAL A 221 -28.44 -14.20 -4.83
CA VAL A 221 -28.13 -14.04 -6.26
C VAL A 221 -27.11 -15.08 -6.70
N ALA A 222 -27.08 -15.40 -7.99
CA ALA A 222 -26.17 -16.38 -8.54
C ALA A 222 -24.73 -15.88 -8.55
N THR A 223 -24.54 -14.57 -8.76
CA THR A 223 -23.24 -13.91 -8.76
C THR A 223 -23.19 -12.92 -7.60
N PRO A 224 -22.21 -13.02 -6.68
CA PRO A 224 -22.10 -12.10 -5.56
C PRO A 224 -21.78 -10.67 -6.03
N SER A 225 -22.28 -9.68 -5.29
CA SER A 225 -21.90 -8.29 -5.47
C SER A 225 -20.40 -8.06 -5.25
N GLN A 226 -19.89 -6.96 -5.75
CA GLN A 226 -18.50 -6.56 -5.57
C GLN A 226 -18.44 -5.13 -5.06
N PHE A 227 -17.35 -4.84 -4.33
CA PHE A 227 -17.01 -3.50 -3.93
C PHE A 227 -15.68 -3.09 -4.57
N GLU A 228 -15.63 -1.85 -5.00
CA GLU A 228 -14.42 -1.26 -5.58
C GLU A 228 -14.16 0.08 -4.93
N ALA A 229 -12.89 0.36 -4.65
CA ALA A 229 -12.46 1.70 -4.35
C ALA A 229 -11.34 2.08 -5.33
N SER A 230 -11.39 3.30 -5.82
CA SER A 230 -10.47 3.81 -6.83
C SER A 230 -9.97 5.19 -6.47
N MET A 231 -8.79 5.52 -6.97
CA MET A 231 -8.19 6.82 -6.84
C MET A 231 -7.56 7.26 -8.13
N TRP A 232 -7.83 8.50 -8.52
CA TRP A 232 -7.23 9.16 -9.68
C TRP A 232 -6.50 10.41 -9.27
N ALA A 233 -5.41 10.71 -9.97
CA ALA A 233 -4.67 11.97 -9.87
C ALA A 233 -4.91 12.80 -11.13
N PHE A 234 -5.24 14.07 -10.94
CA PHE A 234 -5.48 15.00 -12.03
C PHE A 234 -4.71 16.31 -11.83
N ASP A 235 -4.35 16.93 -12.96
CA ASP A 235 -3.93 18.33 -12.99
C ASP A 235 -5.11 19.26 -13.31
N GLY A 236 -4.92 20.56 -13.00
CA GLY A 236 -5.84 21.61 -13.35
C GLY A 236 -7.01 21.80 -12.38
N GLU A 237 -8.18 22.15 -12.92
CA GLU A 237 -9.35 22.52 -12.12
C GLU A 237 -10.42 21.43 -12.10
N PRO A 238 -11.01 21.10 -10.93
CA PRO A 238 -12.05 20.08 -10.79
C PRO A 238 -13.26 20.30 -11.72
N SER A 239 -13.63 21.54 -11.97
CA SER A 239 -14.76 21.89 -12.85
C SER A 239 -14.56 21.42 -14.29
N PHE A 240 -13.32 21.41 -14.78
CA PHE A 240 -12.98 20.91 -16.10
C PHE A 240 -13.12 19.38 -16.15
N VAL A 241 -12.59 18.68 -15.15
CA VAL A 241 -12.66 17.21 -15.05
C VAL A 241 -14.13 16.77 -14.93
N ARG A 242 -14.92 17.42 -14.08
CA ARG A 242 -16.35 17.17 -13.94
C ARG A 242 -17.11 17.27 -15.27
N LYS A 243 -16.93 18.35 -16.00
CA LYS A 243 -17.64 18.61 -17.25
C LYS A 243 -17.38 17.57 -18.34
N ASN A 244 -16.23 16.90 -18.27
CA ASN A 244 -15.78 15.97 -19.28
C ASN A 244 -15.40 14.62 -18.68
N TRP A 245 -16.05 14.20 -17.58
CA TRP A 245 -15.63 13.05 -16.77
C TRP A 245 -15.31 11.81 -17.61
N GLU A 246 -16.25 11.36 -18.44
CA GLU A 246 -16.04 10.18 -19.28
C GLU A 246 -14.86 10.30 -20.27
N LYS A 247 -14.60 11.53 -20.75
CA LYS A 247 -13.49 11.78 -21.67
C LYS A 247 -12.17 11.97 -20.94
N ASN A 248 -12.24 12.47 -19.71
CA ASN A 248 -11.07 12.79 -18.91
C ASN A 248 -10.54 11.62 -18.08
N LEU A 249 -11.31 10.53 -17.96
CA LEU A 249 -10.82 9.27 -17.37
C LEU A 249 -9.62 8.67 -18.13
N HIS A 250 -9.29 9.18 -19.30
CA HIS A 250 -8.09 8.83 -20.07
C HIS A 250 -7.01 9.93 -20.05
N GLN A 251 -7.20 10.97 -19.23
CA GLN A 251 -6.28 12.09 -19.07
C GLN A 251 -5.79 12.20 -17.62
N GLU A 252 -6.08 11.20 -16.81
CA GLU A 252 -5.53 11.09 -15.48
C GLU A 252 -4.00 10.97 -15.55
N LEU A 253 -3.33 11.63 -14.63
CA LEU A 253 -1.89 11.54 -14.44
C LEU A 253 -1.48 10.23 -13.77
N GLY A 254 -2.38 9.63 -12.99
CA GLY A 254 -2.18 8.39 -12.29
C GLY A 254 -3.51 7.78 -11.81
N TYR A 255 -3.53 6.48 -11.69
CA TYR A 255 -4.72 5.72 -11.31
C TYR A 255 -4.35 4.51 -10.44
N SER A 256 -5.18 4.22 -9.45
CA SER A 256 -5.10 3.03 -8.61
C SER A 256 -6.50 2.56 -8.26
N THR A 257 -6.77 1.29 -8.45
CA THR A 257 -8.06 0.68 -8.08
C THR A 257 -7.85 -0.66 -7.41
N TRP A 258 -8.76 -1.01 -6.52
CA TRP A 258 -8.81 -2.32 -5.92
C TRP A 258 -10.25 -2.76 -5.70
N ARG A 259 -10.50 -4.05 -5.86
CA ARG A 259 -11.85 -4.65 -5.82
C ARG A 259 -11.86 -5.86 -4.91
N VAL A 260 -12.98 -6.08 -4.24
CA VAL A 260 -13.26 -7.26 -3.43
C VAL A 260 -14.64 -7.81 -3.79
N VAL A 261 -14.75 -9.14 -3.78
CA VAL A 261 -16.05 -9.82 -3.88
C VAL A 261 -16.69 -9.81 -2.50
N ALA A 262 -17.96 -9.45 -2.40
CA ALA A 262 -18.72 -9.46 -1.16
C ALA A 262 -18.77 -10.87 -0.57
N ASP A 263 -18.52 -10.99 0.74
CA ASP A 263 -18.53 -12.26 1.46
C ASP A 263 -19.94 -12.70 1.93
N ASP A 264 -20.96 -11.87 1.68
CA ASP A 264 -22.35 -12.08 2.06
C ASP A 264 -22.57 -12.32 3.58
N ASP A 265 -21.63 -11.90 4.42
CA ASP A 265 -21.77 -11.97 5.87
C ASP A 265 -21.97 -10.57 6.47
N PRO A 266 -23.19 -10.18 6.86
CA PRO A 266 -23.47 -8.85 7.40
C PRO A 266 -22.72 -8.53 8.72
N LYS A 267 -22.02 -9.48 9.31
CA LYS A 267 -21.22 -9.29 10.53
C LYS A 267 -19.77 -8.93 10.22
N THR A 268 -19.32 -9.07 8.99
CA THR A 268 -17.95 -8.83 8.59
C THR A 268 -17.84 -7.62 7.70
N TRP A 269 -16.86 -6.76 8.00
CA TRP A 269 -16.47 -5.65 7.17
C TRP A 269 -15.21 -6.03 6.37
N GLN A 270 -15.28 -5.87 5.06
CA GLN A 270 -14.19 -6.17 4.15
C GLN A 270 -13.40 -4.90 3.83
N ARG A 271 -12.11 -4.92 4.09
CA ARG A 271 -11.23 -3.78 3.82
C ARG A 271 -10.70 -3.83 2.40
N VAL A 272 -10.86 -2.74 1.67
CA VAL A 272 -10.20 -2.49 0.40
C VAL A 272 -9.09 -1.48 0.62
N THR A 273 -7.89 -1.76 0.10
CA THR A 273 -6.71 -0.89 0.26
C THR A 273 -6.01 -0.73 -1.07
N GLY A 274 -5.38 0.41 -1.26
CA GLY A 274 -4.53 0.65 -2.42
C GLY A 274 -3.49 1.72 -2.15
N SER A 275 -2.61 1.90 -3.13
CA SER A 275 -1.59 2.94 -3.12
C SER A 275 -1.50 3.57 -4.50
N LEU A 276 -1.28 4.87 -4.55
CA LEU A 276 -1.06 5.64 -5.76
C LEU A 276 0.24 6.43 -5.63
N ILE A 277 1.18 6.21 -6.55
CA ILE A 277 2.31 7.13 -6.73
C ILE A 277 1.74 8.41 -7.32
N VAL A 278 1.90 9.52 -6.61
CA VAL A 278 1.33 10.82 -7.01
C VAL A 278 2.29 11.50 -7.97
N PRO A 279 1.88 11.71 -9.23
CA PRO A 279 2.71 12.45 -10.19
C PRO A 279 2.98 13.89 -9.72
N PRO A 280 4.16 14.46 -10.03
CA PRO A 280 4.54 15.81 -9.56
C PRO A 280 3.57 16.93 -9.94
N GLU A 281 2.92 16.79 -11.08
CA GLU A 281 2.00 17.80 -11.64
C GLU A 281 0.58 17.73 -11.06
N THR A 282 0.32 16.79 -10.13
CA THR A 282 -1.02 16.56 -9.60
C THR A 282 -1.50 17.74 -8.78
N SER A 283 -2.66 18.27 -9.12
CA SER A 283 -3.34 19.36 -8.41
C SER A 283 -4.38 18.85 -7.42
N PHE A 284 -5.06 17.75 -7.76
CA PHE A 284 -6.07 17.15 -6.89
C PHE A 284 -6.22 15.64 -7.14
N LEU A 285 -6.80 14.97 -6.15
CA LEU A 285 -7.16 13.55 -6.25
C LEU A 285 -8.68 13.41 -6.31
N VAL A 286 -9.12 12.31 -6.90
CA VAL A 286 -10.51 11.86 -6.85
C VAL A 286 -10.53 10.50 -6.20
N VAL A 287 -11.24 10.35 -5.09
CA VAL A 287 -11.56 9.06 -4.50
C VAL A 287 -12.96 8.64 -4.96
N GLU A 288 -13.11 7.39 -5.35
CA GLU A 288 -14.39 6.77 -5.65
C GLU A 288 -14.61 5.55 -4.77
N LEU A 289 -15.83 5.43 -4.27
CA LEU A 289 -16.36 4.21 -3.67
C LEU A 289 -17.45 3.68 -4.58
N LYS A 290 -17.45 2.37 -4.83
CA LYS A 290 -18.37 1.74 -5.77
C LYS A 290 -18.95 0.44 -5.23
N ALA A 291 -20.26 0.30 -5.33
CA ALA A 291 -20.96 -0.97 -5.22
C ALA A 291 -21.33 -1.47 -6.62
N ILE A 292 -21.06 -2.73 -6.92
CA ILE A 292 -21.30 -3.36 -8.21
C ILE A 292 -22.25 -4.53 -7.97
N ALA A 293 -23.41 -4.50 -8.62
CA ALA A 293 -24.39 -5.57 -8.52
C ALA A 293 -23.86 -6.88 -9.14
N GLY A 294 -24.16 -8.00 -8.49
CA GLY A 294 -23.65 -9.30 -8.89
C GLY A 294 -24.33 -9.91 -10.10
N ASP A 295 -25.63 -9.69 -10.29
CA ASP A 295 -26.35 -10.20 -11.45
C ASP A 295 -26.13 -9.33 -12.69
N GLU A 296 -26.10 -9.96 -13.86
CA GLU A 296 -26.16 -9.29 -15.15
C GLU A 296 -27.49 -8.56 -15.29
N THR A 297 -27.58 -7.38 -14.67
CA THR A 297 -28.75 -6.53 -14.81
C THR A 297 -28.80 -5.94 -16.22
N PRO A 298 -29.99 -5.84 -16.84
CA PRO A 298 -30.12 -5.20 -18.14
C PRO A 298 -29.51 -3.79 -18.11
N LEU A 299 -28.73 -3.45 -19.13
CA LEU A 299 -28.00 -2.17 -19.25
C LEU A 299 -28.89 -0.92 -19.37
N ASP A 300 -30.20 -1.10 -19.40
CA ASP A 300 -31.23 -0.08 -19.64
C ASP A 300 -32.11 0.21 -18.42
N GLY A 301 -31.75 -0.28 -17.23
CA GLY A 301 -32.44 -0.05 -15.97
C GLY A 301 -31.57 0.51 -14.86
N VAL A 302 -32.20 1.15 -13.89
CA VAL A 302 -31.57 1.60 -12.64
C VAL A 302 -31.47 0.41 -11.69
N VAL A 303 -30.27 0.11 -11.21
CA VAL A 303 -30.04 -0.90 -10.17
C VAL A 303 -30.33 -0.30 -8.80
N THR A 304 -31.04 -1.04 -7.96
CA THR A 304 -31.29 -0.69 -6.56
C THR A 304 -30.48 -1.64 -5.66
N PHE A 305 -29.71 -1.07 -4.76
CA PHE A 305 -28.90 -1.80 -3.80
C PHE A 305 -29.69 -2.03 -2.51
N ALA A 306 -30.05 -3.27 -2.23
CA ALA A 306 -30.89 -3.62 -1.07
C ALA A 306 -30.23 -3.34 0.28
N GLY A 307 -28.90 -3.46 0.36
CA GLY A 307 -28.13 -3.24 1.58
C GLY A 307 -26.63 -3.36 1.33
N HIS A 308 -26.05 -2.34 0.72
CA HIS A 308 -24.61 -2.22 0.46
C HIS A 308 -24.09 -0.97 1.16
N TYR A 309 -23.03 -1.12 1.90
CA TYR A 309 -22.52 -0.10 2.81
C TYR A 309 -21.05 0.14 2.62
N ALA A 310 -20.60 1.37 2.92
CA ALA A 310 -19.20 1.73 3.05
C ALA A 310 -18.98 2.56 4.32
N ASP A 311 -17.77 2.50 4.87
CA ASP A 311 -17.40 3.23 6.08
C ASP A 311 -15.89 3.43 6.17
N ASP A 312 -15.45 4.31 7.09
CA ASP A 312 -14.07 4.52 7.51
C ASP A 312 -13.08 4.62 6.33
N VAL A 313 -13.27 5.66 5.51
CA VAL A 313 -12.38 5.97 4.39
C VAL A 313 -11.15 6.69 4.91
N GLN A 314 -9.97 6.15 4.69
CA GLN A 314 -8.71 6.73 5.17
C GLN A 314 -7.76 7.01 4.02
N MET A 315 -6.98 8.08 4.14
CA MET A 315 -5.95 8.44 3.19
C MET A 315 -4.72 8.99 3.90
N VAL A 316 -3.54 8.51 3.51
CA VAL A 316 -2.26 8.93 4.08
C VAL A 316 -1.28 9.25 2.96
N LEU A 317 -0.79 10.49 2.91
CA LEU A 317 0.29 10.89 2.05
C LEU A 317 1.63 10.54 2.70
N ARG A 318 2.44 9.75 2.03
CA ARG A 318 3.82 9.43 2.41
C ARG A 318 4.80 10.15 1.49
N THR A 319 5.78 10.82 2.06
CA THR A 319 6.83 11.52 1.32
C THR A 319 8.19 11.26 1.94
N ASN A 320 9.26 11.42 1.16
CA ASN A 320 10.62 11.31 1.67
C ASN A 320 11.07 12.66 2.24
N ALA A 321 11.25 12.73 3.56
CA ALA A 321 11.65 13.96 4.25
C ALA A 321 12.96 14.59 3.73
N ARG A 322 13.91 13.77 3.24
CA ARG A 322 15.19 14.27 2.72
C ARG A 322 15.03 14.97 1.37
N GLU A 323 14.14 14.46 0.53
CA GLU A 323 13.89 15.04 -0.79
C GLU A 323 13.10 16.34 -0.67
N VAL A 324 12.10 16.38 0.22
CA VAL A 324 11.38 17.62 0.55
C VAL A 324 12.33 18.71 1.07
N GLN A 325 13.33 18.36 1.91
CA GLN A 325 14.33 19.33 2.38
C GLN A 325 15.29 19.79 1.28
N ARG A 326 15.60 18.96 0.30
CA ARG A 326 16.47 19.34 -0.85
C ARG A 326 15.73 20.19 -1.88
N ALA A 327 14.43 20.02 -2.01
CA ALA A 327 13.59 20.79 -2.94
C ALA A 327 13.28 22.23 -2.43
N LYS A 328 13.57 22.53 -1.16
CA LYS A 328 13.45 23.91 -0.65
C LYS A 328 14.59 24.76 -1.21
N PRO A 329 14.28 25.90 -1.86
CA PRO A 329 15.26 26.81 -2.44
C PRO A 329 16.20 27.43 -1.40
#